data_d170753d6bfb11b1a796ce46bfb0ef6f
#
_entry.id   d170753d6bfb11b1a796ce46bfb0ef6f
#
_cell.length_a   1.000
_cell.length_b   1.000
_cell.length_c   1.000
_cell.angle_alpha   90.00
_cell.angle_beta   90.00
_cell.angle_gamma   90.00
#
_symmetry.space_group_name_H-M   'P 1'
#
loop_
_entity.id
_entity.type
_entity.pdbx_description
1 polymer ?
#
loop_
_entity_poly.entity_id
_entity_poly.type
_entity_poly.pdbx_seq_one_letter_code
_entity_poly.pdbx_strand_id
1 'polypeptide(L)'
;EKSLITYFKQCSLLVSARDLAIMGATLACNGINPVTKKRVISVENALKTMSIMVSSGMYDYSGEWVYRVGFPAKSGVGGGIIAALPSQFGLGTFSPPLDRQGNSVRGIEVCKRISSYYNLHILEIEGNIKDSIVASYNLQNIRSSTERKEKNIKILEKFGAKAHVYELAGSINFMAVDYIVRRLQELDKKEFIILSMRKVSQLSSGADKLLDAFIQTLNSLSTKIIFSDIEFNSQTWNKIFGSLGNMDDNKTRLFENNNEAIRWVEDFLIQKYSTDEKVNKNENLKEQ
;
A
#
# COMPACT_ATOMS: atom_id res chain seq x y z
N GLU A 1 -27.07 38.91 -12.14
CA GLU A 1 -26.01 39.51 -11.28
C GLU A 1 -25.64 38.60 -10.08
N LYS A 2 -26.62 38.16 -9.26
CA LYS A 2 -26.33 37.30 -8.09
C LYS A 2 -25.61 35.98 -8.45
N SER A 3 -26.02 35.30 -9.51
CA SER A 3 -25.39 34.06 -9.96
C SER A 3 -23.96 34.28 -10.41
N LEU A 4 -23.67 35.40 -11.07
CA LEU A 4 -22.32 35.77 -11.54
C LEU A 4 -21.40 36.08 -10.35
N ILE A 5 -21.87 36.80 -9.35
CA ILE A 5 -21.10 37.08 -8.14
C ILE A 5 -20.75 35.80 -7.38
N THR A 6 -21.69 34.87 -7.25
CA THR A 6 -21.46 33.57 -6.62
C THR A 6 -20.42 32.75 -7.38
N TYR A 7 -20.48 32.73 -8.72
CA TYR A 7 -19.50 32.09 -9.57
C TYR A 7 -18.10 32.69 -9.39
N PHE A 8 -17.99 34.02 -9.40
CA PHE A 8 -16.71 34.70 -9.18
C PHE A 8 -16.12 34.40 -7.81
N LYS A 9 -16.93 34.37 -6.75
CA LYS A 9 -16.46 34.00 -5.42
C LYS A 9 -15.90 32.58 -5.37
N GLN A 10 -16.54 31.61 -6.03
CA GLN A 10 -16.03 30.24 -6.11
C GLN A 10 -14.71 30.16 -6.89
N CYS A 11 -14.62 30.86 -8.03
CA CYS A 11 -13.40 30.91 -8.85
C CYS A 11 -12.23 31.66 -8.19
N SER A 12 -12.52 32.50 -7.18
CA SER A 12 -11.51 33.29 -6.46
C SER A 12 -10.95 32.60 -5.21
N LEU A 13 -11.33 31.36 -4.92
CA LEU A 13 -10.76 30.61 -3.81
C LEU A 13 -9.28 30.31 -4.06
N LEU A 14 -8.43 30.75 -3.14
CA LEU A 14 -7.02 30.41 -3.16
C LEU A 14 -6.84 28.99 -2.59
N VAL A 15 -6.20 28.14 -3.38
CA VAL A 15 -5.91 26.75 -3.00
C VAL A 15 -4.47 26.39 -3.37
N SER A 16 -3.87 25.52 -2.59
CA SER A 16 -2.57 24.93 -2.88
C SER A 16 -2.72 23.59 -3.63
N ALA A 17 -1.64 23.07 -4.20
CA ALA A 17 -1.62 21.73 -4.78
C ALA A 17 -2.01 20.66 -3.73
N ARG A 18 -1.69 20.87 -2.45
CA ARG A 18 -2.11 19.99 -1.35
C ARG A 18 -3.63 20.01 -1.16
N ASP A 19 -4.25 21.17 -1.22
CA ASP A 19 -5.71 21.28 -1.11
C ASP A 19 -6.39 20.57 -2.28
N LEU A 20 -5.88 20.74 -3.50
CA LEU A 20 -6.35 20.02 -4.69
C LEU A 20 -6.21 18.50 -4.50
N ALA A 21 -5.10 18.03 -3.96
CA ALA A 21 -4.89 16.61 -3.67
C ALA A 21 -5.89 16.09 -2.62
N ILE A 22 -6.18 16.86 -1.55
CA ILE A 22 -7.18 16.49 -0.53
C ILE A 22 -8.59 16.44 -1.13
N MET A 23 -8.93 17.37 -2.03
CA MET A 23 -10.21 17.35 -2.75
C MET A 23 -10.31 16.09 -3.63
N GLY A 24 -9.28 15.78 -4.41
CA GLY A 24 -9.20 14.55 -5.20
C GLY A 24 -9.31 13.28 -4.33
N ALA A 25 -8.59 13.25 -3.20
CA ALA A 25 -8.66 12.14 -2.25
C ALA A 25 -10.05 12.02 -1.58
N THR A 26 -10.75 13.13 -1.37
CA THR A 26 -12.14 13.11 -0.86
C THR A 26 -13.07 12.42 -1.85
N LEU A 27 -12.92 12.69 -3.15
CA LEU A 27 -13.66 11.99 -4.21
C LEU A 27 -13.28 10.50 -4.24
N ALA A 28 -12.00 10.20 -4.22
CA ALA A 28 -11.48 8.83 -4.23
C ALA A 28 -11.96 8.01 -3.00
N CYS A 29 -12.12 8.66 -1.84
CA CYS A 29 -12.65 8.08 -0.61
C CYS A 29 -14.19 8.15 -0.51
N ASN A 30 -14.90 8.08 -1.62
CA ASN A 30 -16.38 8.09 -1.65
C ASN A 30 -17.02 9.27 -0.88
N GLY A 31 -16.39 10.44 -0.98
CA GLY A 31 -16.89 11.69 -0.36
C GLY A 31 -16.52 11.90 1.10
N ILE A 32 -15.63 11.09 1.67
CA ILE A 32 -15.05 11.29 3.01
C ILE A 32 -13.71 11.98 2.89
N ASN A 33 -13.56 13.14 3.55
CA ASN A 33 -12.27 13.82 3.61
C ASN A 33 -11.26 12.99 4.43
N PRO A 34 -10.12 12.56 3.84
CA PRO A 34 -9.20 11.65 4.51
C PRO A 34 -8.45 12.28 5.69
N VAL A 35 -8.37 13.62 5.74
CA VAL A 35 -7.70 14.37 6.84
C VAL A 35 -8.65 14.57 8.01
N THR A 36 -9.84 15.13 7.75
CA THR A 36 -10.82 15.46 8.81
C THR A 36 -11.71 14.28 9.19
N LYS A 37 -11.71 13.18 8.41
CA LYS A 37 -12.56 12.01 8.54
C LYS A 37 -14.07 12.30 8.42
N LYS A 38 -14.43 13.51 8.02
CA LYS A 38 -15.84 13.92 7.86
C LYS A 38 -16.33 13.63 6.45
N ARG A 39 -17.60 13.22 6.33
CA ARG A 39 -18.28 13.14 5.04
C ARG A 39 -18.56 14.55 4.53
N VAL A 40 -18.07 14.85 3.33
CA VAL A 40 -18.24 16.15 2.64
C VAL A 40 -19.37 16.08 1.62
N ILE A 41 -19.44 14.97 0.87
CA ILE A 41 -20.48 14.70 -0.13
C ILE A 41 -20.94 13.24 -0.02
N SER A 42 -22.11 12.95 -0.58
CA SER A 42 -22.62 11.57 -0.64
C SER A 42 -21.77 10.69 -1.56
N VAL A 43 -21.82 9.38 -1.37
CA VAL A 43 -21.16 8.40 -2.25
C VAL A 43 -21.65 8.58 -3.69
N GLU A 44 -22.94 8.72 -3.87
CA GLU A 44 -23.57 8.90 -5.19
C GLU A 44 -23.02 10.15 -5.90
N ASN A 45 -22.93 11.28 -5.21
CA ASN A 45 -22.39 12.52 -5.79
C ASN A 45 -20.88 12.41 -6.10
N ALA A 46 -20.11 11.71 -5.25
CA ALA A 46 -18.69 11.47 -5.54
C ALA A 46 -18.53 10.66 -6.84
N LEU A 47 -19.31 9.58 -7.00
CA LEU A 47 -19.30 8.75 -8.22
C LEU A 47 -19.71 9.52 -9.46
N LYS A 48 -20.84 10.28 -9.38
CA LYS A 48 -21.31 11.13 -10.48
C LYS A 48 -20.27 12.19 -10.87
N THR A 49 -19.62 12.82 -9.89
CA THR A 49 -18.57 13.80 -10.12
C THR A 49 -17.40 13.17 -10.86
N MET A 50 -16.89 12.03 -10.39
CA MET A 50 -15.79 11.34 -11.06
C MET A 50 -16.17 10.87 -12.48
N SER A 51 -17.40 10.45 -12.70
CA SER A 51 -17.88 10.08 -14.05
C SER A 51 -17.86 11.28 -15.02
N ILE A 52 -18.27 12.46 -14.56
CA ILE A 52 -18.20 13.69 -15.35
C ILE A 52 -16.74 14.11 -15.57
N MET A 53 -15.86 13.92 -14.57
CA MET A 53 -14.43 14.19 -14.70
C MET A 53 -13.78 13.31 -15.78
N VAL A 54 -14.19 12.04 -15.90
CA VAL A 54 -13.70 11.16 -16.97
C VAL A 54 -14.12 11.67 -18.35
N SER A 55 -15.40 12.03 -18.51
CA SER A 55 -15.96 12.37 -19.84
C SER A 55 -15.58 13.76 -20.33
N SER A 56 -15.43 14.74 -19.43
CA SER A 56 -15.28 16.16 -19.77
C SER A 56 -14.40 16.99 -18.83
N GLY A 57 -13.63 16.33 -17.96
CA GLY A 57 -12.82 17.04 -16.98
C GLY A 57 -11.61 17.78 -17.53
N MET A 58 -11.12 17.39 -18.71
CA MET A 58 -9.90 17.91 -19.34
C MET A 58 -10.21 18.71 -20.63
N TYR A 59 -11.38 19.33 -20.73
CA TYR A 59 -11.85 20.04 -21.92
C TYR A 59 -11.78 19.15 -23.17
N ASP A 60 -11.36 19.67 -24.32
CA ASP A 60 -11.23 18.91 -25.57
C ASP A 60 -10.15 17.81 -25.50
N TYR A 61 -9.32 17.81 -24.46
CA TYR A 61 -8.31 16.80 -24.19
C TYR A 61 -8.85 15.57 -23.43
N SER A 62 -10.12 15.55 -23.04
CA SER A 62 -10.66 14.49 -22.17
C SER A 62 -10.53 13.09 -22.77
N GLY A 63 -10.77 12.91 -24.06
CA GLY A 63 -10.61 11.61 -24.73
C GLY A 63 -9.15 11.14 -24.73
N GLU A 64 -8.23 12.02 -25.06
CA GLU A 64 -6.79 11.70 -25.04
C GLU A 64 -6.29 11.48 -23.61
N TRP A 65 -6.84 12.20 -22.64
CA TRP A 65 -6.55 11.97 -21.23
C TRP A 65 -6.93 10.55 -20.78
N VAL A 66 -8.13 10.09 -21.11
CA VAL A 66 -8.55 8.70 -20.80
C VAL A 66 -7.61 7.70 -21.43
N TYR A 67 -7.22 7.91 -22.70
CA TYR A 67 -6.31 7.03 -23.41
C TYR A 67 -4.89 6.98 -22.80
N ARG A 68 -4.35 8.14 -22.33
CA ARG A 68 -2.95 8.22 -21.87
C ARG A 68 -2.77 8.12 -20.38
N VAL A 69 -3.78 8.51 -19.59
CA VAL A 69 -3.70 8.63 -18.12
C VAL A 69 -4.68 7.69 -17.45
N GLY A 70 -5.92 7.64 -17.94
CA GLY A 70 -6.90 6.61 -17.58
C GLY A 70 -7.59 6.75 -16.24
N PHE A 71 -7.42 7.84 -15.48
CA PHE A 71 -8.17 8.08 -14.26
C PHE A 71 -8.89 9.45 -14.25
N PRO A 72 -9.99 9.60 -13.46
CA PRO A 72 -10.75 10.85 -13.39
C PRO A 72 -9.90 12.06 -13.05
N ALA A 73 -10.04 13.15 -13.82
CA ALA A 73 -9.35 14.39 -13.51
C ALA A 73 -10.16 15.61 -13.93
N LYS A 74 -9.88 16.78 -13.32
CA LYS A 74 -10.43 18.06 -13.68
C LYS A 74 -9.33 19.12 -13.77
N SER A 75 -9.24 19.76 -14.91
CA SER A 75 -8.30 20.86 -15.18
C SER A 75 -8.94 22.22 -14.89
N GLY A 76 -8.13 23.18 -14.48
CA GLY A 76 -8.49 24.57 -14.32
C GLY A 76 -7.53 25.49 -15.06
N VAL A 77 -8.06 26.53 -15.70
CA VAL A 77 -7.27 27.54 -16.45
C VAL A 77 -6.27 28.33 -15.58
N GLY A 78 -6.33 28.18 -14.26
CA GLY A 78 -5.28 28.67 -13.36
C GLY A 78 -4.02 27.80 -13.34
N GLY A 79 -4.00 26.67 -14.04
CA GLY A 79 -2.87 25.72 -14.08
C GLY A 79 -2.95 24.59 -13.07
N GLY A 80 -4.07 24.45 -12.36
CA GLY A 80 -4.32 23.34 -11.44
C GLY A 80 -4.94 22.13 -12.13
N ILE A 81 -4.59 20.92 -11.67
CA ILE A 81 -5.30 19.68 -12.01
C ILE A 81 -5.61 18.94 -10.71
N ILE A 82 -6.87 18.57 -10.52
CA ILE A 82 -7.30 17.61 -9.51
C ILE A 82 -7.49 16.27 -10.22
N ALA A 83 -6.92 15.21 -9.68
CA ALA A 83 -7.20 13.87 -10.15
C ALA A 83 -7.57 12.95 -8.97
N ALA A 84 -8.40 11.95 -9.23
CA ALA A 84 -8.88 11.01 -8.24
C ALA A 84 -8.78 9.59 -8.78
N LEU A 85 -8.05 8.74 -8.09
CA LEU A 85 -8.05 7.30 -8.37
C LEU A 85 -8.96 6.63 -7.34
N PRO A 86 -10.11 6.08 -7.76
CA PRO A 86 -11.11 5.54 -6.84
C PRO A 86 -10.53 4.55 -5.84
N SER A 87 -10.89 4.69 -4.57
CA SER A 87 -10.45 3.86 -3.44
C SER A 87 -8.94 3.87 -3.13
N GLN A 88 -8.16 4.75 -3.77
CA GLN A 88 -6.71 4.78 -3.60
C GLN A 88 -6.18 6.13 -3.15
N PHE A 89 -6.11 7.11 -4.04
CA PHE A 89 -5.56 8.42 -3.72
C PHE A 89 -6.17 9.56 -4.54
N GLY A 90 -5.91 10.77 -4.08
CA GLY A 90 -6.11 12.00 -4.84
C GLY A 90 -4.78 12.64 -5.20
N LEU A 91 -4.71 13.23 -6.37
CA LEU A 91 -3.55 13.95 -6.87
C LEU A 91 -3.92 15.41 -7.15
N GLY A 92 -3.07 16.32 -6.71
CA GLY A 92 -3.17 17.75 -7.03
C GLY A 92 -1.87 18.25 -7.66
N THR A 93 -1.95 18.90 -8.81
CA THR A 93 -0.80 19.54 -9.44
C THR A 93 -1.09 21.03 -9.68
N PHE A 94 -0.05 21.83 -9.72
CA PHE A 94 -0.13 23.24 -10.09
C PHE A 94 1.06 23.63 -10.92
N SER A 95 0.80 24.11 -12.15
CA SER A 95 1.81 24.70 -13.03
C SER A 95 1.12 25.62 -14.07
N PRO A 96 1.38 26.93 -14.04
CA PRO A 96 0.68 27.94 -14.86
C PRO A 96 0.79 27.79 -16.38
N PRO A 97 1.89 27.28 -16.99
CA PRO A 97 1.93 27.13 -18.44
C PRO A 97 0.87 26.17 -18.95
N LEU A 98 -0.02 26.66 -19.82
CA LEU A 98 -1.13 25.91 -20.39
C LEU A 98 -0.86 25.51 -21.84
N ASP A 99 -1.46 24.41 -22.26
CA ASP A 99 -1.56 24.00 -23.66
C ASP A 99 -2.66 24.78 -24.42
N ARG A 100 -2.87 24.45 -25.69
CA ARG A 100 -3.92 25.10 -26.53
C ARG A 100 -5.34 24.76 -26.03
N GLN A 101 -5.53 23.64 -25.31
CA GLN A 101 -6.80 23.23 -24.77
C GLN A 101 -7.07 23.85 -23.39
N GLY A 102 -6.13 24.58 -22.80
CA GLY A 102 -6.25 25.22 -21.49
C GLY A 102 -5.85 24.37 -20.31
N ASN A 103 -5.11 23.29 -20.53
CA ASN A 103 -4.64 22.39 -19.48
C ASN A 103 -3.17 22.67 -19.13
N SER A 104 -2.80 22.43 -17.87
CA SER A 104 -1.40 22.54 -17.43
C SER A 104 -0.52 21.52 -18.16
N VAL A 105 0.45 22.00 -18.97
CA VAL A 105 1.39 21.16 -19.73
C VAL A 105 2.17 20.23 -18.81
N ARG A 106 2.76 20.77 -17.74
CA ARG A 106 3.55 20.00 -16.78
C ARG A 106 2.66 19.11 -15.91
N GLY A 107 1.45 19.57 -15.57
CA GLY A 107 0.47 18.78 -14.81
C GLY A 107 0.05 17.52 -15.55
N ILE A 108 -0.23 17.63 -16.86
CA ILE A 108 -0.52 16.47 -17.73
C ILE A 108 0.65 15.49 -17.73
N GLU A 109 1.86 15.99 -17.95
CA GLU A 109 3.04 15.13 -18.03
C GLU A 109 3.33 14.38 -16.72
N VAL A 110 3.16 15.05 -15.57
CA VAL A 110 3.26 14.41 -14.26
C VAL A 110 2.23 13.28 -14.11
N CYS A 111 0.96 13.54 -14.46
CA CYS A 111 -0.09 12.53 -14.37
C CYS A 111 0.17 11.33 -15.31
N LYS A 112 0.63 11.57 -16.54
CA LYS A 112 1.04 10.52 -17.49
C LYS A 112 2.14 9.64 -16.89
N ARG A 113 3.20 10.25 -16.36
CA ARG A 113 4.33 9.53 -15.77
C ARG A 113 3.91 8.71 -14.56
N ILE A 114 3.09 9.28 -13.67
CA ILE A 114 2.56 8.57 -12.50
C ILE A 114 1.69 7.38 -12.95
N SER A 115 0.77 7.60 -13.90
CA SER A 115 -0.10 6.54 -14.41
C SER A 115 0.69 5.39 -15.01
N SER A 116 1.61 5.69 -15.92
CA SER A 116 2.44 4.68 -16.59
C SER A 116 3.41 3.99 -15.62
N TYR A 117 4.01 4.72 -14.68
CA TYR A 117 5.01 4.17 -13.76
C TYR A 117 4.40 3.20 -12.75
N TYR A 118 3.19 3.47 -12.28
CA TYR A 118 2.50 2.67 -11.29
C TYR A 118 1.39 1.77 -11.86
N ASN A 119 1.19 1.75 -13.20
CA ASN A 119 0.11 1.02 -13.87
C ASN A 119 -1.28 1.38 -13.29
N LEU A 120 -1.60 2.69 -13.27
CA LEU A 120 -2.80 3.20 -12.61
C LEU A 120 -3.97 3.46 -13.58
N HIS A 121 -3.83 3.08 -14.83
CA HIS A 121 -4.90 3.23 -15.80
C HIS A 121 -6.09 2.34 -15.43
N ILE A 122 -7.29 2.93 -15.28
CA ILE A 122 -8.46 2.19 -14.77
C ILE A 122 -8.90 1.01 -15.65
N LEU A 123 -8.49 0.97 -16.92
CA LEU A 123 -8.74 -0.15 -17.84
C LEU A 123 -7.64 -1.21 -17.82
N GLU A 124 -6.49 -0.95 -17.19
CA GLU A 124 -5.37 -1.88 -17.07
C GLU A 124 -5.33 -2.61 -15.72
N ILE A 125 -6.30 -2.35 -14.84
CA ILE A 125 -6.37 -2.98 -13.53
C ILE A 125 -6.75 -4.44 -13.70
N GLU A 126 -5.75 -5.32 -13.70
CA GLU A 126 -5.94 -6.77 -13.69
C GLU A 126 -6.31 -7.26 -12.28
N GLY A 127 -7.45 -7.89 -12.14
CA GLY A 127 -7.84 -8.67 -10.97
C GLY A 127 -8.51 -7.87 -9.83
N ASN A 128 -9.09 -8.62 -8.89
CA ASN A 128 -9.64 -8.07 -7.67
C ASN A 128 -8.50 -7.90 -6.64
N ILE A 129 -8.24 -6.68 -6.22
CA ILE A 129 -7.14 -6.36 -5.28
C ILE A 129 -7.23 -7.20 -3.99
N LYS A 130 -8.43 -7.55 -3.57
CA LYS A 130 -8.65 -8.39 -2.38
C LYS A 130 -8.07 -9.80 -2.54
N ASP A 131 -7.95 -10.27 -3.77
CA ASP A 131 -7.41 -11.59 -4.09
C ASP A 131 -5.87 -11.62 -4.01
N SER A 132 -5.23 -10.44 -3.82
CA SER A 132 -3.78 -10.35 -3.59
C SER A 132 -3.33 -11.02 -2.27
N ILE A 133 -4.25 -11.20 -1.32
CA ILE A 133 -4.02 -11.98 -0.09
C ILE A 133 -5.01 -13.15 -0.12
N VAL A 134 -4.51 -14.35 -0.39
CA VAL A 134 -5.35 -15.56 -0.47
C VAL A 134 -5.50 -16.27 0.86
N ALA A 135 -4.54 -16.08 1.77
CA ALA A 135 -4.59 -16.61 3.12
C ALA A 135 -3.81 -15.72 4.09
N SER A 136 -4.29 -15.65 5.31
CA SER A 136 -3.55 -15.05 6.42
C SER A 136 -3.76 -15.86 7.69
N TYR A 137 -2.68 -16.14 8.42
CA TYR A 137 -2.69 -16.90 9.66
C TYR A 137 -1.49 -16.50 10.53
N ASN A 138 -1.48 -16.95 11.78
CA ASN A 138 -0.37 -16.75 12.69
C ASN A 138 0.24 -18.09 13.16
N LEU A 139 1.42 -18.04 13.74
CA LEU A 139 2.14 -19.25 14.18
C LEU A 139 1.61 -19.85 15.49
N GLN A 140 0.58 -19.29 16.10
CA GLN A 140 -0.15 -19.91 17.20
C GLN A 140 -0.97 -21.11 16.71
N ASN A 141 -1.58 -20.97 15.51
CA ASN A 141 -2.51 -21.95 14.96
C ASN A 141 -1.87 -22.87 13.92
N ILE A 142 -0.91 -22.34 13.13
CA ILE A 142 -0.23 -23.07 12.05
C ILE A 142 1.27 -23.03 12.32
N ARG A 143 1.91 -24.19 12.27
CA ARG A 143 3.33 -24.38 12.59
C ARG A 143 4.08 -25.01 11.43
N SER A 144 5.42 -24.97 11.51
CA SER A 144 6.27 -25.73 10.61
C SER A 144 6.09 -27.25 10.80
N SER A 145 6.51 -28.00 9.80
CA SER A 145 6.50 -29.47 9.87
C SER A 145 7.57 -30.04 10.84
N THR A 146 8.32 -29.18 11.53
CA THR A 146 9.39 -29.59 12.46
C THR A 146 8.80 -30.11 13.75
N GLU A 147 9.17 -31.33 14.15
CA GLU A 147 8.81 -31.86 15.47
C GLU A 147 9.44 -31.04 16.58
N ARG A 148 8.63 -30.65 17.56
CA ARG A 148 9.00 -29.79 18.67
C ARG A 148 8.74 -30.47 20.00
N LYS A 149 9.63 -30.26 20.98
CA LYS A 149 9.40 -30.67 22.36
C LYS A 149 8.16 -29.95 22.96
N GLU A 150 7.41 -30.61 23.82
CA GLU A 150 6.18 -30.04 24.41
C GLU A 150 6.38 -28.65 25.04
N LYS A 151 7.52 -28.41 25.68
CA LYS A 151 7.88 -27.13 26.25
C LYS A 151 7.94 -26.03 25.17
N ASN A 152 8.50 -26.32 24.01
CA ASN A 152 8.61 -25.36 22.89
C ASN A 152 7.24 -25.12 22.26
N ILE A 153 6.39 -26.15 22.21
CA ILE A 153 5.01 -26.02 21.74
C ILE A 153 4.23 -25.02 22.59
N LYS A 154 4.32 -25.10 23.91
CA LYS A 154 3.67 -24.18 24.87
C LYS A 154 4.13 -22.73 24.66
N ILE A 155 5.42 -22.50 24.33
CA ILE A 155 5.93 -21.16 24.00
C ILE A 155 5.28 -20.65 22.73
N LEU A 156 5.18 -21.45 21.67
CA LEU A 156 4.55 -21.06 20.41
C LEU A 156 3.04 -20.83 20.56
N GLU A 157 2.35 -21.59 21.37
CA GLU A 157 0.94 -21.35 21.72
C GLU A 157 0.72 -19.99 22.38
N LYS A 158 1.66 -19.56 23.21
CA LYS A 158 1.58 -18.29 23.93
C LYS A 158 2.03 -17.09 23.09
N PHE A 159 3.08 -17.24 22.30
CA PHE A 159 3.74 -16.13 21.61
C PHE A 159 3.64 -16.18 20.08
N GLY A 160 3.14 -17.27 19.50
CA GLY A 160 3.02 -17.44 18.05
C GLY A 160 2.09 -16.43 17.39
N ALA A 161 1.15 -15.83 18.14
CA ALA A 161 0.32 -14.73 17.64
C ALA A 161 1.10 -13.46 17.26
N LYS A 162 2.39 -13.36 17.64
CA LYS A 162 3.27 -12.24 17.25
C LYS A 162 3.91 -12.39 15.87
N ALA A 163 3.73 -13.54 15.24
CA ALA A 163 4.23 -13.83 13.91
C ALA A 163 3.06 -14.17 12.98
N HIS A 164 2.93 -13.37 11.90
CA HIS A 164 1.86 -13.48 10.93
C HIS A 164 2.41 -13.90 9.58
N VAL A 165 1.67 -14.76 8.90
CA VAL A 165 1.95 -15.22 7.54
C VAL A 165 0.85 -14.70 6.62
N TYR A 166 1.25 -14.14 5.48
CA TYR A 166 0.36 -13.74 4.39
C TYR A 166 0.79 -14.45 3.12
N GLU A 167 -0.11 -15.23 2.55
CA GLU A 167 0.08 -15.82 1.23
C GLU A 167 -0.42 -14.85 0.17
N LEU A 168 0.50 -14.34 -0.63
CA LEU A 168 0.20 -13.41 -1.71
C LEU A 168 -0.03 -14.15 -3.02
N ALA A 169 -0.89 -13.59 -3.89
CA ALA A 169 -1.19 -14.17 -5.19
C ALA A 169 -1.43 -13.12 -6.28
N GLY A 170 -1.30 -13.56 -7.53
CA GLY A 170 -1.60 -12.75 -8.70
C GLY A 170 -0.54 -11.73 -9.04
N SER A 171 -0.94 -10.68 -9.75
CA SER A 171 -0.07 -9.55 -10.08
C SER A 171 -0.03 -8.57 -8.91
N ILE A 172 1.13 -8.39 -8.30
CA ILE A 172 1.36 -7.42 -7.23
C ILE A 172 1.73 -6.09 -7.87
N ASN A 173 0.72 -5.27 -8.09
CA ASN A 173 0.85 -3.88 -8.56
C ASN A 173 0.80 -2.89 -7.40
N PHE A 174 0.87 -1.60 -7.68
CA PHE A 174 0.78 -0.54 -6.67
C PHE A 174 -0.44 -0.69 -5.75
N MET A 175 -1.61 -1.01 -6.32
CA MET A 175 -2.85 -1.16 -5.57
C MET A 175 -2.83 -2.36 -4.62
N ALA A 176 -2.27 -3.48 -5.09
CA ALA A 176 -2.10 -4.67 -4.29
C ALA A 176 -1.16 -4.40 -3.11
N VAL A 177 -0.05 -3.70 -3.35
CA VAL A 177 0.88 -3.31 -2.26
C VAL A 177 0.19 -2.39 -1.26
N ASP A 178 -0.53 -1.34 -1.70
CA ASP A 178 -1.27 -0.46 -0.78
C ASP A 178 -2.28 -1.25 0.07
N TYR A 179 -3.03 -2.16 -0.54
CA TYR A 179 -3.95 -3.04 0.18
C TYR A 179 -3.24 -3.93 1.21
N ILE A 180 -2.15 -4.59 0.82
CA ILE A 180 -1.33 -5.43 1.70
C ILE A 180 -0.80 -4.59 2.87
N VAL A 181 -0.22 -3.43 2.59
CA VAL A 181 0.33 -2.51 3.59
C VAL A 181 -0.73 -2.11 4.62
N ARG A 182 -1.94 -1.72 4.18
CA ARG A 182 -3.05 -1.37 5.09
C ARG A 182 -3.43 -2.53 5.99
N ARG A 183 -3.54 -3.74 5.43
CA ARG A 183 -3.85 -4.95 6.22
C ARG A 183 -2.75 -5.27 7.23
N LEU A 184 -1.50 -5.08 6.86
CA LEU A 184 -0.37 -5.28 7.77
C LEU A 184 -0.30 -4.20 8.87
N GLN A 185 -0.74 -2.98 8.60
CA GLN A 185 -0.82 -1.90 9.61
C GLN A 185 -1.90 -2.13 10.66
N GLU A 186 -2.99 -2.81 10.30
CA GLU A 186 -4.08 -3.16 11.23
C GLU A 186 -3.68 -4.20 12.28
N LEU A 187 -2.55 -4.89 12.11
CA LEU A 187 -2.09 -5.91 13.04
C LEU A 187 -1.59 -5.31 14.35
N ASP A 188 -2.13 -5.81 15.46
CA ASP A 188 -1.58 -5.56 16.78
C ASP A 188 -0.41 -6.53 17.08
N LYS A 189 0.59 -6.05 17.85
CA LYS A 189 1.67 -6.89 18.46
C LYS A 189 2.45 -7.76 17.45
N LYS A 190 2.83 -7.21 16.30
CA LYS A 190 3.61 -7.89 15.27
C LYS A 190 5.12 -7.79 15.53
N GLU A 191 5.79 -8.93 15.69
CA GLU A 191 7.26 -9.02 15.71
C GLU A 191 7.79 -9.54 14.37
N PHE A 192 7.03 -10.43 13.72
CA PHE A 192 7.39 -11.03 12.44
C PHE A 192 6.22 -10.99 11.46
N ILE A 193 6.53 -10.70 10.21
CA ILE A 193 5.63 -10.81 9.07
C ILE A 193 6.31 -11.66 8.02
N ILE A 194 5.70 -12.77 7.63
CA ILE A 194 6.14 -13.62 6.53
C ILE A 194 5.23 -13.36 5.34
N LEU A 195 5.79 -12.96 4.20
CA LEU A 195 5.11 -12.76 2.94
C LEU A 195 5.49 -13.91 2.00
N SER A 196 4.60 -14.87 1.81
CA SER A 196 4.79 -15.97 0.86
C SER A 196 4.45 -15.49 -0.55
N MET A 197 5.41 -15.63 -1.46
CA MET A 197 5.31 -15.19 -2.85
C MET A 197 4.96 -16.33 -3.81
N ARG A 198 4.62 -17.51 -3.30
CA ARG A 198 4.42 -18.75 -4.07
C ARG A 198 3.45 -18.61 -5.23
N LYS A 199 2.37 -17.85 -5.04
CA LYS A 199 1.30 -17.64 -6.03
C LYS A 199 1.39 -16.28 -6.72
N VAL A 200 2.46 -15.52 -6.48
CA VAL A 200 2.68 -14.24 -7.14
C VAL A 200 3.18 -14.49 -8.54
N SER A 201 2.41 -14.04 -9.53
CA SER A 201 2.74 -14.20 -10.95
C SER A 201 3.68 -13.10 -11.45
N GLN A 202 3.53 -11.89 -10.90
CA GLN A 202 4.27 -10.71 -11.35
C GLN A 202 4.35 -9.66 -10.24
N LEU A 203 5.48 -8.96 -10.17
CA LEU A 203 5.65 -7.72 -9.42
C LEU A 203 5.81 -6.58 -10.42
N SER A 204 4.83 -5.67 -10.47
CA SER A 204 4.84 -4.57 -11.44
C SER A 204 5.84 -3.48 -11.06
N SER A 205 6.24 -2.68 -12.06
CA SER A 205 7.12 -1.54 -11.86
C SER A 205 6.49 -0.53 -10.89
N GLY A 206 7.25 -0.08 -9.91
CA GLY A 206 6.79 0.85 -8.87
C GLY A 206 6.15 0.19 -7.63
N ALA A 207 5.62 -1.02 -7.75
CA ALA A 207 5.19 -1.80 -6.60
C ALA A 207 6.38 -2.20 -5.71
N ASP A 208 7.51 -2.52 -6.32
CA ASP A 208 8.79 -2.79 -5.68
C ASP A 208 9.23 -1.65 -4.76
N LYS A 209 9.23 -0.40 -5.25
CA LYS A 209 9.63 0.78 -4.45
C LYS A 209 8.68 1.10 -3.32
N LEU A 210 7.37 0.90 -3.51
CA LEU A 210 6.39 1.10 -2.45
C LEU A 210 6.54 0.03 -1.36
N LEU A 211 6.76 -1.21 -1.77
CA LEU A 211 7.03 -2.32 -0.85
C LEU A 211 8.32 -2.06 -0.05
N ASP A 212 9.35 -1.55 -0.71
CA ASP A 212 10.64 -1.17 -0.12
C ASP A 212 10.48 -0.09 0.95
N ALA A 213 9.82 1.02 0.63
CA ALA A 213 9.53 2.09 1.57
C ALA A 213 8.74 1.60 2.79
N PHE A 214 7.82 0.65 2.57
CA PHE A 214 7.06 0.03 3.64
C PHE A 214 7.92 -0.87 4.53
N ILE A 215 8.79 -1.69 3.95
CA ILE A 215 9.75 -2.53 4.68
C ILE A 215 10.65 -1.67 5.58
N GLN A 216 11.17 -0.57 5.06
CA GLN A 216 11.97 0.38 5.85
C GLN A 216 11.17 0.96 7.03
N THR A 217 9.90 1.29 6.81
CA THR A 217 9.01 1.78 7.86
C THR A 217 8.79 0.72 8.95
N LEU A 218 8.52 -0.54 8.58
CA LEU A 218 8.33 -1.62 9.55
C LEU A 218 9.63 -1.96 10.30
N ASN A 219 10.76 -1.92 9.62
CA ASN A 219 12.06 -2.11 10.24
C ASN A 219 12.36 -1.05 11.32
N SER A 220 11.91 0.21 11.13
CA SER A 220 12.00 1.25 12.15
C SER A 220 11.13 0.96 13.38
N LEU A 221 10.05 0.19 13.21
CA LEU A 221 9.13 -0.24 14.28
C LEU A 221 9.53 -1.59 14.91
N SER A 222 10.74 -2.09 14.66
CA SER A 222 11.25 -3.38 15.17
C SER A 222 10.47 -4.62 14.71
N THR A 223 9.66 -4.51 13.67
CA THR A 223 8.98 -5.64 13.01
C THR A 223 9.90 -6.22 11.95
N LYS A 224 10.16 -7.52 11.97
CA LYS A 224 10.97 -8.22 10.97
C LYS A 224 10.10 -8.72 9.84
N ILE A 225 10.49 -8.42 8.58
CA ILE A 225 9.82 -8.91 7.38
C ILE A 225 10.64 -10.04 6.77
N ILE A 226 9.94 -11.10 6.40
CA ILE A 226 10.49 -12.29 5.82
C ILE A 226 9.74 -12.58 4.53
N PHE A 227 10.47 -12.86 3.47
CA PHE A 227 9.89 -13.34 2.23
C PHE A 227 10.15 -14.83 2.10
N SER A 228 9.15 -15.59 1.65
CA SER A 228 9.27 -17.01 1.38
C SER A 228 8.75 -17.37 0.00
N ASP A 229 9.12 -18.55 -0.46
CA ASP A 229 8.75 -19.10 -1.77
C ASP A 229 9.23 -18.21 -2.94
N ILE A 230 10.43 -17.65 -2.82
CA ILE A 230 11.08 -16.89 -3.88
C ILE A 230 12.30 -17.67 -4.36
N GLU A 231 12.34 -17.97 -5.64
CA GLU A 231 13.47 -18.58 -6.31
C GLU A 231 14.65 -17.62 -6.36
N PHE A 232 15.82 -18.07 -5.89
CA PHE A 232 17.06 -17.30 -5.91
C PHE A 232 17.41 -16.87 -7.36
N ASN A 233 17.81 -15.62 -7.56
CA ASN A 233 18.06 -15.01 -8.87
C ASN A 233 16.87 -14.96 -9.83
N SER A 234 15.64 -15.21 -9.37
CA SER A 234 14.44 -14.98 -10.18
C SER A 234 14.24 -13.49 -10.48
N GLN A 235 13.40 -13.19 -11.46
CA GLN A 235 13.06 -11.81 -11.80
C GLN A 235 12.38 -11.07 -10.61
N THR A 236 11.62 -11.79 -9.81
CA THR A 236 10.98 -11.29 -8.58
C THR A 236 12.02 -11.03 -7.50
N TRP A 237 12.99 -11.96 -7.32
CA TRP A 237 14.15 -11.78 -6.47
C TRP A 237 14.90 -10.48 -6.78
N ASN A 238 15.30 -10.30 -8.06
CA ASN A 238 16.07 -9.13 -8.49
C ASN A 238 15.31 -7.82 -8.31
N LYS A 239 13.98 -7.82 -8.45
CA LYS A 239 13.14 -6.63 -8.21
C LYS A 239 13.05 -6.29 -6.73
N ILE A 240 12.88 -7.26 -5.85
CA ILE A 240 12.79 -7.05 -4.40
C ILE A 240 14.17 -6.68 -3.83
N PHE A 241 15.25 -7.32 -4.30
CA PHE A 241 16.61 -7.14 -3.76
C PHE A 241 17.45 -6.13 -4.53
N GLY A 242 17.21 -5.93 -5.80
CA GLY A 242 17.92 -4.91 -6.59
C GLY A 242 17.62 -3.49 -6.11
N SER A 243 16.44 -3.27 -5.54
CA SER A 243 16.06 -2.00 -4.91
C SER A 243 16.46 -1.92 -3.42
N LEU A 244 16.55 -3.05 -2.72
CA LEU A 244 16.86 -3.15 -1.30
C LEU A 244 18.37 -3.15 -0.97
N GLY A 245 19.20 -2.74 -1.89
CA GLY A 245 20.66 -2.73 -2.00
C GLY A 245 21.58 -2.58 -0.77
N ASN A 246 21.07 -2.51 0.45
CA ASN A 246 21.79 -2.58 1.73
C ASN A 246 20.84 -3.03 2.83
N MET A 247 20.38 -4.26 2.79
CA MET A 247 19.63 -4.82 3.91
C MET A 247 20.53 -5.12 5.10
N ASP A 248 20.12 -4.63 6.26
CA ASP A 248 20.58 -5.16 7.54
C ASP A 248 20.14 -6.63 7.61
N ASP A 249 21.06 -7.58 7.44
CA ASP A 249 20.86 -9.04 7.43
C ASP A 249 20.01 -9.54 8.62
N ASN A 250 19.84 -8.73 9.65
CA ASN A 250 19.08 -9.04 10.84
C ASN A 250 17.59 -8.70 10.76
N LYS A 251 17.13 -7.89 9.78
CA LYS A 251 15.76 -7.36 9.76
C LYS A 251 14.89 -7.88 8.63
N THR A 252 15.48 -8.25 7.50
CA THR A 252 14.74 -8.83 6.38
C THR A 252 15.48 -10.07 5.87
N ARG A 253 14.75 -11.18 5.75
CA ARG A 253 15.30 -12.46 5.30
C ARG A 253 14.47 -13.08 4.19
N LEU A 254 15.12 -13.95 3.42
CA LEU A 254 14.52 -14.75 2.36
C LEU A 254 14.67 -16.22 2.63
N PHE A 255 13.65 -16.96 2.22
CA PHE A 255 13.63 -18.40 2.27
C PHE A 255 13.06 -18.95 0.96
N GLU A 256 13.62 -20.06 0.50
CA GLU A 256 13.14 -20.74 -0.72
C GLU A 256 11.78 -21.39 -0.53
N ASN A 257 11.40 -21.70 0.72
CA ASN A 257 10.06 -22.21 1.01
C ASN A 257 9.49 -21.68 2.33
N ASN A 258 8.17 -21.66 2.41
CA ASN A 258 7.43 -21.10 3.55
C ASN A 258 7.67 -21.89 4.84
N ASN A 259 7.84 -23.21 4.76
CA ASN A 259 8.08 -24.04 5.94
C ASN A 259 9.40 -23.71 6.64
N GLU A 260 10.46 -23.40 5.88
CA GLU A 260 11.74 -22.97 6.44
C GLU A 260 11.63 -21.57 7.07
N ALA A 261 10.90 -20.64 6.42
CA ALA A 261 10.64 -19.33 6.98
C ALA A 261 9.91 -19.43 8.32
N ILE A 262 8.86 -20.24 8.38
CA ILE A 262 8.10 -20.50 9.61
C ILE A 262 9.00 -21.12 10.68
N ARG A 263 9.78 -22.17 10.33
CA ARG A 263 10.69 -22.82 11.25
C ARG A 263 11.70 -21.84 11.87
N TRP A 264 12.25 -20.97 11.04
CA TRP A 264 13.23 -19.97 11.50
C TRP A 264 12.59 -18.99 12.50
N VAL A 265 11.37 -18.52 12.23
CA VAL A 265 10.63 -17.63 13.16
C VAL A 265 10.27 -18.36 14.45
N GLU A 266 9.83 -19.62 14.37
CA GLU A 266 9.57 -20.44 15.55
C GLU A 266 10.82 -20.59 16.43
N ASP A 267 11.98 -20.90 15.83
CA ASP A 267 13.26 -21.03 16.55
C ASP A 267 13.61 -19.72 17.26
N PHE A 268 13.43 -18.61 16.61
CA PHE A 268 13.68 -17.29 17.19
C PHE A 268 12.73 -17.00 18.37
N LEU A 269 11.43 -17.25 18.24
CA LEU A 269 10.45 -17.05 19.31
C LEU A 269 10.76 -17.98 20.50
N ILE A 270 11.08 -19.25 20.24
CA ILE A 270 11.44 -20.21 21.27
C ILE A 270 12.69 -19.75 22.02
N GLN A 271 13.74 -19.33 21.31
CA GLN A 271 14.97 -18.84 21.93
C GLN A 271 14.71 -17.61 22.80
N LYS A 272 14.02 -16.62 22.28
CA LYS A 272 13.70 -15.36 22.96
C LYS A 272 12.90 -15.59 24.23
N TYR A 273 11.79 -16.32 24.13
CA TYR A 273 10.86 -16.45 25.24
C TYR A 273 11.18 -17.61 26.20
N SER A 274 12.08 -18.54 25.84
CA SER A 274 12.64 -19.50 26.80
C SER A 274 13.55 -18.84 27.83
N THR A 275 14.18 -17.73 27.46
CA THR A 275 15.07 -16.98 28.36
C THR A 275 14.28 -16.15 29.36
N ASP A 276 13.18 -15.52 28.90
CA ASP A 276 12.31 -14.70 29.73
C ASP A 276 11.60 -15.54 30.83
N GLU A 277 11.19 -16.79 30.52
CA GLU A 277 10.61 -17.68 31.51
C GLU A 277 11.60 -18.13 32.58
N LYS A 278 12.90 -18.21 32.29
CA LYS A 278 13.94 -18.53 33.27
C LYS A 278 14.21 -17.33 34.20
N VAL A 279 14.17 -16.11 33.69
CA VAL A 279 14.37 -14.88 34.47
C VAL A 279 13.20 -14.73 35.47
N ASN A 280 11.95 -14.82 35.01
CA ASN A 280 10.77 -14.71 35.86
C ASN A 280 10.67 -15.81 36.93
N LYS A 281 11.15 -17.05 36.65
CA LYS A 281 11.23 -18.09 37.66
C LYS A 281 12.28 -17.83 38.75
N ASN A 282 13.39 -17.21 38.38
CA ASN A 282 14.47 -16.89 39.34
C ASN A 282 14.14 -15.67 40.20
N GLU A 283 13.33 -14.73 39.71
CA GLU A 283 12.82 -13.58 40.49
C GLU A 283 11.79 -14.06 41.52
N ASN A 284 10.82 -14.90 41.14
CA ASN A 284 9.83 -15.46 42.05
C ASN A 284 10.42 -16.43 43.12
N LEU A 285 11.62 -16.95 42.85
CA LEU A 285 12.35 -17.77 43.85
C LEU A 285 13.20 -16.96 44.83
N LYS A 286 13.40 -15.67 44.59
CA LYS A 286 14.10 -14.75 45.47
C LYS A 286 13.17 -13.93 46.37
N GLU A 287 11.87 -13.97 46.10
CA GLU A 287 10.82 -13.32 46.89
C GLU A 287 10.12 -14.30 47.87
N GLN A 288 10.51 -15.58 47.86
CA GLN A 288 10.14 -16.57 48.89
C GLN A 288 11.34 -16.81 49.85
#